data_c86959f7069a7f9bf59e792912157a43
#
_entry.id   c86959f7069a7f9bf59e792912157a43
#
_cell.length_a   1.000
_cell.length_b   1.000
_cell.length_c   1.000
_cell.angle_alpha   90.00
_cell.angle_beta   90.00
_cell.angle_gamma   90.00
#
_symmetry.space_group_name_H-M   'P 1'
#
loop_
_entity.id
_entity.type
_entity.pdbx_description
1 polymer ?
#
loop_
_entity_poly.entity_id
_entity_poly.type
_entity_poly.pdbx_seq_one_letter_code
_entity_poly.pdbx_strand_id
1 'polypeptide(L)'
;GELDAMLEAMVQTILKQSGSISPASFDAIEATLDAYLGPLPQEFEVNGKTVTPIQWRDQLGIHPSEYVSLTSFTHHPFGQEFILEVPDNHAHGAFLNVPLDDLEATVNNALDQGYTVAWDADVSNKGFSFRNGWAIMPETAKTSEEWKTLDAMPAEPTVDQAARQRDFDSQSTTDDHLMHIVGRAKDAQGRSYFIIKNSWGDGNAIEGRQFVSMEYFRHYTV
;
A
#
# COMPACT_ATOMS: atom_id res chain seq x y z
N GLY A 1 -12.39 -5.99 -12.46
CA GLY A 1 -13.83 -6.31 -12.61
C GLY A 1 -14.46 -5.62 -13.81
N GLU A 2 -15.81 -5.61 -13.88
CA GLU A 2 -16.52 -5.00 -15.02
C GLU A 2 -16.24 -3.50 -15.14
N LEU A 3 -16.27 -2.77 -14.01
CA LEU A 3 -15.95 -1.33 -13.99
C LEU A 3 -14.54 -1.06 -14.52
N ASP A 4 -13.55 -1.83 -14.09
CA ASP A 4 -12.16 -1.65 -14.54
C ASP A 4 -12.04 -1.85 -16.04
N ALA A 5 -12.64 -2.90 -16.59
CA ALA A 5 -12.64 -3.17 -18.02
C ALA A 5 -13.32 -2.07 -18.84
N MET A 6 -14.41 -1.49 -18.32
CA MET A 6 -15.09 -0.35 -18.95
C MET A 6 -14.21 0.90 -18.96
N LEU A 7 -13.63 1.25 -17.83
CA LEU A 7 -12.74 2.41 -17.71
C LEU A 7 -11.49 2.24 -18.59
N GLU A 8 -10.88 1.06 -18.57
CA GLU A 8 -9.74 0.75 -19.44
C GLU A 8 -10.08 0.94 -20.92
N ALA A 9 -11.21 0.39 -21.37
CA ALA A 9 -11.66 0.54 -22.76
C ALA A 9 -11.88 2.01 -23.14
N MET A 10 -12.42 2.84 -22.24
CA MET A 10 -12.60 4.26 -22.44
C MET A 10 -11.27 4.99 -22.56
N VAL A 11 -10.32 4.75 -21.64
CA VAL A 11 -8.98 5.33 -21.66
C VAL A 11 -8.24 4.92 -22.93
N GLN A 12 -8.25 3.64 -23.30
CA GLN A 12 -7.63 3.15 -24.54
C GLN A 12 -8.24 3.78 -25.80
N THR A 13 -9.52 4.10 -25.76
CA THR A 13 -10.20 4.82 -26.86
C THR A 13 -9.70 6.26 -26.95
N ILE A 14 -9.57 6.94 -25.83
CA ILE A 14 -9.06 8.32 -25.75
C ILE A 14 -7.62 8.38 -26.24
N LEU A 15 -6.75 7.45 -25.81
CA LEU A 15 -5.34 7.41 -26.21
C LEU A 15 -5.12 7.16 -27.71
N LYS A 16 -6.07 6.56 -28.41
CA LYS A 16 -6.00 6.34 -29.88
C LYS A 16 -6.36 7.59 -30.68
N GLN A 17 -6.93 8.60 -30.06
CA GLN A 17 -7.31 9.83 -30.74
C GLN A 17 -6.10 10.77 -30.86
N SER A 18 -5.99 11.45 -31.98
CA SER A 18 -5.01 12.55 -32.15
C SER A 18 -5.63 13.86 -31.69
N GLY A 19 -4.89 14.66 -30.92
CA GLY A 19 -5.31 15.98 -30.47
C GLY A 19 -5.61 16.05 -28.98
N SER A 20 -6.31 17.08 -28.56
CA SER A 20 -6.70 17.28 -27.16
C SER A 20 -7.88 16.38 -26.77
N ILE A 21 -7.87 15.91 -25.53
CA ILE A 21 -8.99 15.13 -24.96
C ILE A 21 -10.23 16.06 -24.89
N SER A 22 -11.37 15.57 -25.37
CA SER A 22 -12.60 16.33 -25.35
C SER A 22 -13.20 16.37 -23.93
N PRO A 23 -13.87 17.46 -23.50
CA PRO A 23 -14.61 17.49 -22.23
C PRO A 23 -15.59 16.32 -22.10
N ALA A 24 -16.29 15.94 -23.17
CA ALA A 24 -17.22 14.82 -23.17
C ALA A 24 -16.58 13.47 -22.78
N SER A 25 -15.26 13.31 -22.96
CA SER A 25 -14.57 12.11 -22.52
C SER A 25 -14.49 12.03 -20.98
N PHE A 26 -14.27 13.15 -20.32
CA PHE A 26 -14.29 13.23 -18.87
C PHE A 26 -15.69 13.01 -18.31
N ASP A 27 -16.70 13.68 -18.89
CA ASP A 27 -18.12 13.51 -18.50
C ASP A 27 -18.56 12.03 -18.64
N ALA A 28 -18.10 11.34 -19.69
CA ALA A 28 -18.44 9.93 -19.89
C ALA A 28 -17.76 9.03 -18.84
N ILE A 29 -16.52 9.29 -18.44
CA ILE A 29 -15.83 8.57 -17.36
C ILE A 29 -16.55 8.81 -16.04
N GLU A 30 -16.88 10.05 -15.69
CA GLU A 30 -17.62 10.37 -14.47
C GLU A 30 -18.99 9.68 -14.44
N ALA A 31 -19.75 9.74 -15.54
CA ALA A 31 -21.05 9.10 -15.64
C ALA A 31 -20.95 7.56 -15.48
N THR A 32 -19.86 6.96 -15.95
CA THR A 32 -19.59 5.52 -15.74
C THR A 32 -19.30 5.23 -14.27
N LEU A 33 -18.47 6.04 -13.62
CA LEU A 33 -18.20 5.92 -12.19
C LEU A 33 -19.48 6.09 -11.36
N ASP A 34 -20.30 7.09 -11.66
CA ASP A 34 -21.58 7.33 -10.99
C ASP A 34 -22.57 6.18 -11.15
N ALA A 35 -22.58 5.52 -12.32
CA ALA A 35 -23.45 4.37 -12.58
C ALA A 35 -23.08 3.15 -11.72
N TYR A 36 -21.79 2.93 -11.44
CA TYR A 36 -21.30 1.77 -10.68
C TYR A 36 -21.16 2.04 -9.18
N LEU A 37 -20.75 3.25 -8.79
CA LEU A 37 -20.42 3.61 -7.42
C LEU A 37 -21.49 4.48 -6.74
N GLY A 38 -22.39 5.06 -7.54
CA GLY A 38 -23.30 6.12 -7.13
C GLY A 38 -22.66 7.50 -7.23
N PRO A 39 -23.47 8.55 -7.38
CA PRO A 39 -22.96 9.93 -7.46
C PRO A 39 -22.33 10.36 -6.14
N LEU A 40 -21.35 11.27 -6.23
CA LEU A 40 -20.70 11.81 -5.06
C LEU A 40 -21.72 12.55 -4.17
N PRO A 41 -21.91 12.16 -2.91
CA PRO A 41 -22.90 12.78 -2.05
C PRO A 41 -22.50 14.23 -1.72
N GLN A 42 -23.42 15.17 -1.92
CA GLN A 42 -23.24 16.55 -1.49
C GLN A 42 -23.45 16.67 0.02
N GLU A 43 -24.40 15.93 0.55
CA GLU A 43 -24.77 15.84 1.96
C GLU A 43 -25.22 14.43 2.31
N PHE A 44 -25.05 14.04 3.57
CA PHE A 44 -25.55 12.76 4.09
C PHE A 44 -25.88 12.89 5.58
N GLU A 45 -26.63 11.93 6.12
CA GLU A 45 -27.02 11.94 7.54
C GLU A 45 -26.06 11.12 8.40
N VAL A 46 -25.59 11.72 9.50
CA VAL A 46 -24.83 11.05 10.55
C VAL A 46 -25.43 11.40 11.92
N ASN A 47 -25.85 10.37 12.65
CA ASN A 47 -26.46 10.55 13.98
C ASN A 47 -27.64 11.55 13.99
N GLY A 48 -28.47 11.56 12.94
CA GLY A 48 -29.63 12.44 12.81
C GLY A 48 -29.28 13.89 12.45
N LYS A 49 -28.07 14.15 11.98
CA LYS A 49 -27.63 15.44 11.48
C LYS A 49 -27.20 15.33 10.03
N THR A 50 -27.67 16.23 9.19
CA THR A 50 -27.17 16.39 7.82
C THR A 50 -25.81 17.09 7.84
N VAL A 51 -24.83 16.50 7.18
CA VAL A 51 -23.46 17.04 7.08
C VAL A 51 -22.94 16.89 5.66
N THR A 52 -22.06 17.79 5.23
CA THR A 52 -21.27 17.59 4.02
C THR A 52 -20.05 16.67 4.32
N PRO A 53 -19.44 16.02 3.29
CA PRO A 53 -18.22 15.23 3.47
C PRO A 53 -17.09 16.01 4.17
N ILE A 54 -16.91 17.30 3.84
CA ILE A 54 -15.90 18.15 4.47
C ILE A 54 -16.21 18.40 5.95
N GLN A 55 -17.47 18.74 6.28
CA GLN A 55 -17.87 18.90 7.69
C GLN A 55 -17.70 17.63 8.50
N TRP A 56 -17.97 16.48 7.89
CA TRP A 56 -17.77 15.18 8.56
C TRP A 56 -16.29 14.87 8.76
N ARG A 57 -15.44 15.09 7.76
CA ARG A 57 -13.99 15.00 7.89
C ARG A 57 -13.47 15.83 9.06
N ASP A 58 -13.90 17.10 9.13
CA ASP A 58 -13.45 18.03 10.18
C ASP A 58 -13.93 17.60 11.58
N GLN A 59 -15.16 17.05 11.69
CA GLN A 59 -15.66 16.47 12.94
C GLN A 59 -14.88 15.24 13.39
N LEU A 60 -14.34 14.45 12.43
CA LEU A 60 -13.48 13.31 12.73
C LEU A 60 -12.04 13.72 13.09
N GLY A 61 -11.70 15.01 12.96
CA GLY A 61 -10.33 15.49 13.21
C GLY A 61 -9.34 15.02 12.15
N ILE A 62 -9.77 14.73 10.93
CA ILE A 62 -8.90 14.30 9.84
C ILE A 62 -8.38 15.53 9.12
N HIS A 63 -7.10 15.81 9.27
CA HIS A 63 -6.42 16.94 8.64
C HIS A 63 -5.40 16.41 7.60
N PRO A 64 -5.69 16.52 6.29
CA PRO A 64 -4.80 15.98 5.24
C PRO A 64 -3.35 16.50 5.31
N SER A 65 -3.15 17.73 5.81
CA SER A 65 -1.82 18.32 5.99
C SER A 65 -0.97 17.70 7.11
N GLU A 66 -1.55 16.84 7.95
CA GLU A 66 -0.84 16.10 9.00
C GLU A 66 -0.30 14.75 8.52
N TYR A 67 -0.64 14.36 7.30
CA TYR A 67 -0.14 13.13 6.69
C TYR A 67 1.13 13.41 5.90
N VAL A 68 2.10 12.51 6.01
CA VAL A 68 3.35 12.55 5.26
C VAL A 68 3.61 11.18 4.63
N SER A 69 4.00 11.18 3.36
CA SER A 69 4.45 9.98 2.66
C SER A 69 5.95 9.84 2.85
N LEU A 70 6.39 8.65 3.25
CA LEU A 70 7.79 8.32 3.47
C LEU A 70 8.23 7.25 2.49
N THR A 71 9.48 7.32 2.06
CA THR A 71 10.14 6.25 1.32
C THR A 71 11.62 6.20 1.66
N SER A 72 12.35 5.21 1.15
CA SER A 72 13.77 5.03 1.46
C SER A 72 14.54 4.52 0.24
N PHE A 73 15.09 5.45 -0.56
CA PHE A 73 15.89 5.14 -1.74
C PHE A 73 17.13 6.02 -1.85
N THR A 74 18.25 5.46 -2.35
CA THR A 74 19.54 6.15 -2.39
C THR A 74 19.78 6.99 -3.65
N HIS A 75 18.91 6.90 -4.65
CA HIS A 75 19.02 7.72 -5.87
C HIS A 75 18.62 9.19 -5.66
N HIS A 76 17.98 9.49 -4.51
CA HIS A 76 17.79 10.87 -4.04
C HIS A 76 18.38 11.06 -2.63
N PRO A 77 18.76 12.28 -2.24
CA PRO A 77 19.31 12.56 -0.92
C PRO A 77 18.31 12.26 0.19
N PHE A 78 18.77 11.65 1.29
CA PHE A 78 17.95 11.51 2.49
C PHE A 78 17.68 12.87 3.18
N GLY A 79 16.52 12.95 3.85
CA GLY A 79 16.06 14.16 4.52
C GLY A 79 15.46 15.20 3.58
N GLN A 80 15.20 14.86 2.33
CA GLN A 80 14.58 15.72 1.33
C GLN A 80 13.35 15.05 0.73
N GLU A 81 12.41 15.87 0.28
CA GLU A 81 11.26 15.39 -0.49
C GLU A 81 11.62 15.26 -1.97
N PHE A 82 11.08 14.25 -2.62
CA PHE A 82 11.13 14.07 -4.06
C PHE A 82 9.85 13.40 -4.56
N ILE A 83 9.59 13.49 -5.86
CA ILE A 83 8.49 12.80 -6.49
C ILE A 83 8.96 11.38 -6.81
N LEU A 84 8.39 10.37 -6.13
CA LEU A 84 8.76 8.98 -6.37
C LEU A 84 8.30 8.55 -7.76
N GLU A 85 9.22 8.02 -8.55
CA GLU A 85 9.04 7.70 -9.97
C GLU A 85 8.44 6.31 -10.17
N VAL A 86 7.26 6.08 -9.62
CA VAL A 86 6.47 4.85 -9.81
C VAL A 86 5.13 5.16 -10.47
N PRO A 87 4.56 4.23 -11.27
CA PRO A 87 3.31 4.48 -11.99
C PRO A 87 2.14 4.88 -11.10
N ASP A 88 2.04 4.32 -9.91
CA ASP A 88 0.94 4.58 -8.98
C ASP A 88 0.99 5.99 -8.38
N ASN A 89 2.15 6.61 -8.37
CA ASN A 89 2.29 8.04 -8.02
C ASN A 89 1.88 8.97 -9.18
N HIS A 90 0.75 8.67 -9.84
CA HIS A 90 0.24 9.45 -10.97
C HIS A 90 -0.10 10.91 -10.61
N ALA A 91 -0.36 11.20 -9.35
CA ALA A 91 -0.60 12.56 -8.85
C ALA A 91 0.69 13.35 -8.61
N HIS A 92 1.87 12.75 -8.82
CA HIS A 92 3.18 13.34 -8.55
C HIS A 92 3.32 13.84 -7.10
N GLY A 93 2.80 13.07 -6.15
CA GLY A 93 2.95 13.33 -4.72
C GLY A 93 4.42 13.28 -4.30
N ALA A 94 4.82 14.17 -3.39
CA ALA A 94 6.14 14.17 -2.83
C ALA A 94 6.24 13.17 -1.65
N PHE A 95 7.38 12.47 -1.59
CA PHE A 95 7.73 11.56 -0.50
C PHE A 95 8.96 12.10 0.22
N LEU A 96 8.93 12.14 1.54
CA LEU A 96 10.12 12.41 2.34
C LEU A 96 11.01 11.16 2.33
N ASN A 97 12.21 11.31 1.78
CA ASN A 97 13.19 10.23 1.69
C ASN A 97 13.98 10.11 3.00
N VAL A 98 13.93 8.94 3.61
CA VAL A 98 14.64 8.67 4.87
C VAL A 98 15.53 7.42 4.76
N PRO A 99 16.60 7.28 5.58
CA PRO A 99 17.32 6.02 5.67
C PRO A 99 16.39 4.85 6.03
N LEU A 100 16.71 3.65 5.57
CA LEU A 100 15.88 2.46 5.77
C LEU A 100 15.61 2.15 7.25
N ASP A 101 16.60 2.34 8.11
CA ASP A 101 16.43 2.15 9.56
C ASP A 101 15.52 3.20 10.17
N ASP A 102 15.54 4.44 9.66
CA ASP A 102 14.65 5.51 10.11
C ASP A 102 13.22 5.29 9.62
N LEU A 103 13.03 4.71 8.41
CA LEU A 103 11.71 4.33 7.90
C LEU A 103 11.06 3.28 8.83
N GLU A 104 11.77 2.21 9.16
CA GLU A 104 11.30 1.17 10.07
C GLU A 104 11.03 1.76 11.47
N ALA A 105 11.95 2.55 12.01
CA ALA A 105 11.82 3.18 13.31
C ALA A 105 10.62 4.14 13.38
N THR A 106 10.35 4.88 12.31
CA THR A 106 9.21 5.80 12.23
C THR A 106 7.88 5.05 12.26
N VAL A 107 7.75 3.95 11.51
CA VAL A 107 6.56 3.10 11.57
C VAL A 107 6.36 2.51 12.96
N ASN A 108 7.44 2.00 13.57
CA ASN A 108 7.37 1.48 14.93
C ASN A 108 6.94 2.54 15.95
N ASN A 109 7.48 3.76 15.85
CA ASN A 109 7.10 4.87 16.71
C ASN A 109 5.64 5.32 16.51
N ALA A 110 5.17 5.37 15.27
CA ALA A 110 3.77 5.67 14.96
C ALA A 110 2.83 4.68 15.68
N LEU A 111 3.12 3.39 15.58
CA LEU A 111 2.34 2.35 16.28
C LEU A 111 2.40 2.48 17.79
N ASP A 112 3.54 2.88 18.37
CA ASP A 112 3.68 3.13 19.81
C ASP A 112 2.84 4.32 20.29
N GLN A 113 2.64 5.31 19.41
CA GLN A 113 1.77 6.46 19.67
C GLN A 113 0.29 6.19 19.38
N GLY A 114 -0.07 4.97 18.96
CA GLY A 114 -1.45 4.58 18.66
C GLY A 114 -1.93 4.94 17.27
N TYR A 115 -1.03 5.35 16.38
CA TYR A 115 -1.33 5.55 14.97
C TYR A 115 -1.24 4.23 14.20
N THR A 116 -1.85 4.21 13.05
CA THR A 116 -1.73 3.14 12.05
C THR A 116 -1.17 3.73 10.77
N VAL A 117 -0.60 2.89 9.89
CA VAL A 117 0.17 3.36 8.74
C VAL A 117 -0.40 2.76 7.46
N ALA A 118 -0.75 3.61 6.48
CA ALA A 118 -0.97 3.15 5.11
C ALA A 118 0.39 2.69 4.54
N TRP A 119 0.43 1.52 3.94
CA TRP A 119 1.66 0.86 3.52
C TRP A 119 1.53 0.32 2.10
N ASP A 120 2.34 0.84 1.23
CA ASP A 120 2.45 0.42 -0.15
C ASP A 120 3.64 -0.50 -0.34
N ALA A 121 3.44 -1.61 -1.06
CA ALA A 121 4.45 -2.64 -1.19
C ALA A 121 4.25 -3.53 -2.41
N ASP A 122 5.34 -4.11 -2.86
CA ASP A 122 5.31 -5.23 -3.79
C ASP A 122 4.78 -6.49 -3.10
N VAL A 123 3.69 -7.02 -3.63
CA VAL A 123 3.05 -8.26 -3.18
C VAL A 123 3.06 -9.36 -4.26
N SER A 124 3.67 -9.10 -5.40
CA SER A 124 3.70 -9.99 -6.56
C SER A 124 4.66 -11.17 -6.42
N ASN A 125 5.52 -11.14 -5.40
CA ASN A 125 6.57 -12.14 -5.18
C ASN A 125 6.07 -13.38 -4.42
N LYS A 126 6.86 -14.45 -4.42
CA LYS A 126 6.53 -15.75 -3.80
C LYS A 126 6.48 -15.71 -2.27
N GLY A 127 7.07 -14.69 -1.66
CA GLY A 127 7.09 -14.52 -0.20
C GLY A 127 5.79 -13.99 0.36
N PHE A 128 4.91 -13.40 -0.47
CA PHE A 128 3.62 -12.89 -0.05
C PHE A 128 2.53 -13.95 -0.19
N SER A 129 1.90 -14.32 0.91
CA SER A 129 0.84 -15.31 0.92
C SER A 129 -0.35 -14.90 1.79
N PHE A 130 -1.34 -14.26 1.16
CA PHE A 130 -2.57 -13.91 1.84
C PHE A 130 -3.27 -15.13 2.45
N ARG A 131 -3.39 -16.21 1.69
CA ARG A 131 -4.07 -17.43 2.14
C ARG A 131 -3.48 -18.00 3.43
N ASN A 132 -2.15 -17.97 3.56
CA ASN A 132 -1.45 -18.48 4.73
C ASN A 132 -1.27 -17.43 5.83
N GLY A 133 -1.57 -16.15 5.56
CA GLY A 133 -1.55 -15.08 6.54
C GLY A 133 -0.16 -14.51 6.83
N TRP A 134 0.80 -14.60 5.91
CA TRP A 134 2.14 -14.03 6.10
C TRP A 134 2.78 -13.48 4.83
N ALA A 135 3.82 -12.65 5.04
CA ALA A 135 4.76 -12.23 4.02
C ALA A 135 6.18 -12.28 4.60
N ILE A 136 7.07 -13.00 3.94
CA ILE A 136 8.48 -13.17 4.29
C ILE A 136 9.35 -13.14 3.04
N MET A 137 10.66 -12.99 3.18
CA MET A 137 11.58 -12.93 2.06
C MET A 137 11.47 -14.17 1.14
N PRO A 138 11.32 -13.96 -0.19
CA PRO A 138 11.07 -15.06 -1.16
C PRO A 138 12.15 -16.14 -1.19
N GLU A 139 13.39 -15.79 -0.86
CA GLU A 139 14.52 -16.72 -0.82
C GLU A 139 14.32 -17.81 0.24
N THR A 140 13.50 -17.52 1.25
CA THR A 140 13.13 -18.50 2.29
C THR A 140 11.87 -19.27 1.93
N ALA A 141 11.10 -18.78 0.94
CA ALA A 141 9.88 -19.40 0.43
C ALA A 141 10.20 -20.49 -0.58
N LYS A 142 10.28 -21.74 -0.17
CA LYS A 142 10.66 -22.84 -1.05
C LYS A 142 9.52 -23.28 -1.96
N THR A 143 8.41 -23.73 -1.39
CA THR A 143 7.21 -24.15 -2.14
C THR A 143 5.93 -23.86 -1.36
N SER A 144 4.79 -23.78 -2.07
CA SER A 144 3.48 -23.61 -1.43
C SER A 144 3.11 -24.74 -0.46
N GLU A 145 3.65 -25.94 -0.65
CA GLU A 145 3.41 -27.08 0.24
C GLU A 145 4.26 -26.99 1.52
N GLU A 146 5.51 -26.57 1.40
CA GLU A 146 6.37 -26.32 2.57
C GLU A 146 5.78 -25.24 3.48
N TRP A 147 5.17 -24.21 2.91
CA TRP A 147 4.48 -23.18 3.67
C TRP A 147 3.35 -23.70 4.56
N LYS A 148 2.61 -24.73 4.13
CA LYS A 148 1.49 -25.28 4.88
C LYS A 148 1.95 -26.09 6.11
N THR A 149 3.20 -26.50 6.14
CA THR A 149 3.79 -27.40 7.15
C THR A 149 4.83 -26.71 8.02
N LEU A 150 4.99 -25.38 7.92
CA LEU A 150 5.94 -24.65 8.76
C LEU A 150 5.45 -24.59 10.20
N ASP A 151 6.15 -25.28 11.08
CA ASP A 151 5.94 -25.18 12.54
C ASP A 151 6.51 -23.86 13.12
N ALA A 152 7.39 -23.20 12.37
CA ALA A 152 7.98 -21.89 12.71
C ALA A 152 8.44 -21.17 11.45
N MET A 153 8.44 -19.82 11.49
CA MET A 153 8.98 -19.02 10.40
C MET A 153 10.48 -19.29 10.21
N PRO A 154 10.96 -19.48 8.96
CA PRO A 154 12.38 -19.71 8.68
C PRO A 154 13.22 -18.45 9.00
N ALA A 155 14.54 -18.63 9.07
CA ALA A 155 15.46 -17.49 9.12
C ALA A 155 15.46 -16.79 7.75
N GLU A 156 15.46 -15.46 7.75
CA GLU A 156 15.49 -14.63 6.56
C GLU A 156 16.85 -13.96 6.37
N PRO A 157 17.26 -13.67 5.12
CA PRO A 157 18.43 -12.85 4.88
C PRO A 157 18.19 -11.43 5.41
N THR A 158 19.23 -10.82 5.95
CA THR A 158 19.14 -9.41 6.38
C THR A 158 19.11 -8.50 5.16
N VAL A 159 18.13 -7.61 5.12
CA VAL A 159 17.95 -6.62 4.06
C VAL A 159 18.65 -5.32 4.44
N ASP A 160 19.58 -4.88 3.60
CA ASP A 160 20.23 -3.59 3.69
C ASP A 160 19.69 -2.58 2.64
N GLN A 161 20.07 -1.33 2.82
CA GLN A 161 19.67 -0.24 1.92
C GLN A 161 20.12 -0.49 0.47
N ALA A 162 21.25 -1.16 0.25
CA ALA A 162 21.79 -1.40 -1.08
C ALA A 162 21.03 -2.53 -1.80
N ALA A 163 20.61 -3.56 -1.09
CA ALA A 163 19.78 -4.64 -1.65
C ALA A 163 18.43 -4.08 -2.12
N ARG A 164 17.77 -3.30 -1.25
CA ARG A 164 16.51 -2.61 -1.55
C ARG A 164 16.63 -1.73 -2.80
N GLN A 165 17.68 -0.89 -2.88
CA GLN A 165 17.89 -0.01 -4.03
C GLN A 165 18.12 -0.77 -5.33
N ARG A 166 18.95 -1.83 -5.32
CA ARG A 166 19.20 -2.64 -6.52
C ARG A 166 17.93 -3.23 -7.10
N ASP A 167 17.03 -3.73 -6.26
CA ASP A 167 15.83 -4.40 -6.72
C ASP A 167 14.77 -3.40 -7.20
N PHE A 168 14.73 -2.21 -6.63
CA PHE A 168 13.97 -1.08 -7.15
C PHE A 168 14.51 -0.62 -8.52
N ASP A 169 15.83 -0.37 -8.64
CA ASP A 169 16.46 0.08 -9.89
C ASP A 169 16.29 -0.92 -11.04
N SER A 170 16.28 -2.22 -10.72
CA SER A 170 16.08 -3.29 -11.70
C SER A 170 14.61 -3.60 -11.99
N GLN A 171 13.69 -2.92 -11.31
CA GLN A 171 12.25 -3.21 -11.36
C GLN A 171 11.90 -4.65 -10.93
N SER A 172 12.73 -5.25 -10.08
CA SER A 172 12.44 -6.53 -9.41
C SER A 172 11.52 -6.34 -8.20
N THR A 173 11.48 -5.13 -7.64
CA THR A 173 10.48 -4.67 -6.69
C THR A 173 9.61 -3.63 -7.40
N THR A 174 8.31 -3.82 -7.37
CA THR A 174 7.31 -2.97 -8.02
C THR A 174 6.34 -2.38 -7.00
N ASP A 175 5.63 -1.33 -7.40
CA ASP A 175 4.56 -0.73 -6.62
C ASP A 175 3.25 -1.42 -7.02
N ASP A 176 2.71 -2.28 -6.14
CA ASP A 176 1.62 -3.17 -6.51
C ASP A 176 0.36 -2.97 -5.67
N HIS A 177 0.50 -2.71 -4.35
CA HIS A 177 -0.64 -2.88 -3.47
C HIS A 177 -0.55 -2.09 -2.17
N LEU A 178 -1.57 -1.26 -1.94
CA LEU A 178 -1.74 -0.49 -0.71
C LEU A 178 -2.46 -1.31 0.36
N MET A 179 -1.87 -1.38 1.54
CA MET A 179 -2.38 -2.09 2.72
C MET A 179 -2.32 -1.21 3.96
N HIS A 180 -2.69 -1.77 5.10
CA HIS A 180 -2.77 -1.03 6.36
C HIS A 180 -2.02 -1.74 7.48
N ILE A 181 -0.91 -1.17 7.97
CA ILE A 181 -0.21 -1.64 9.16
C ILE A 181 -1.02 -1.21 10.39
N VAL A 182 -1.52 -2.18 11.15
CA VAL A 182 -2.42 -1.95 12.28
C VAL A 182 -1.82 -2.35 13.63
N GLY A 183 -0.64 -2.95 13.63
CA GLY A 183 0.00 -3.38 14.87
C GLY A 183 1.29 -4.16 14.65
N ARG A 184 1.77 -4.77 15.74
CA ARG A 184 2.99 -5.58 15.78
C ARG A 184 2.75 -6.89 16.51
N ALA A 185 3.54 -7.90 16.16
CA ALA A 185 3.59 -9.19 16.84
C ALA A 185 5.03 -9.67 16.99
N LYS A 186 5.22 -10.64 17.87
CA LYS A 186 6.47 -11.39 17.98
C LYS A 186 6.17 -12.88 17.95
N ASP A 187 7.03 -13.64 17.30
CA ASP A 187 6.96 -15.09 17.37
C ASP A 187 7.61 -15.64 18.66
N ALA A 188 7.58 -16.95 18.80
CA ALA A 188 8.15 -17.63 19.98
C ALA A 188 9.69 -17.50 20.08
N GLN A 189 10.36 -17.11 19.00
CA GLN A 189 11.80 -16.84 18.93
C GLN A 189 12.12 -15.35 19.18
N GLY A 190 11.10 -14.50 19.38
CA GLY A 190 11.24 -13.08 19.64
C GLY A 190 11.41 -12.22 18.37
N ARG A 191 11.26 -12.79 17.18
CA ARG A 191 11.32 -12.04 15.93
C ARG A 191 10.07 -11.17 15.78
N SER A 192 10.25 -9.95 15.29
CA SER A 192 9.18 -8.96 15.13
C SER A 192 8.51 -9.07 13.77
N TYR A 193 7.21 -8.79 13.75
CA TYR A 193 6.36 -8.72 12.56
C TYR A 193 5.44 -7.53 12.65
N PHE A 194 5.13 -6.90 11.51
CA PHE A 194 3.97 -6.03 11.41
C PHE A 194 2.70 -6.86 11.19
N ILE A 195 1.59 -6.39 11.77
CA ILE A 195 0.26 -6.93 11.51
C ILE A 195 -0.39 -6.04 10.46
N ILE A 196 -0.73 -6.64 9.33
CA ILE A 196 -1.34 -5.96 8.19
C ILE A 196 -2.82 -6.33 8.10
N LYS A 197 -3.66 -5.34 7.88
CA LYS A 197 -5.03 -5.52 7.41
C LYS A 197 -5.05 -5.30 5.90
N ASN A 198 -5.46 -6.33 5.16
CA ASN A 198 -5.63 -6.28 3.72
C ASN A 198 -7.09 -5.99 3.34
N SER A 199 -7.32 -5.61 2.06
CA SER A 199 -8.64 -5.36 1.49
C SER A 199 -9.28 -6.59 0.82
N TRP A 200 -8.65 -7.78 0.92
CA TRP A 200 -9.08 -9.01 0.23
C TRP A 200 -10.06 -9.87 1.03
N GLY A 201 -10.78 -9.26 1.98
CA GLY A 201 -11.74 -9.95 2.84
C GLY A 201 -11.07 -10.72 3.98
N ASP A 202 -11.87 -11.59 4.63
CA ASP A 202 -11.50 -12.35 5.84
C ASP A 202 -11.22 -13.85 5.57
N GLY A 203 -11.11 -14.24 4.31
CA GLY A 203 -11.03 -15.63 3.86
C GLY A 203 -9.70 -16.36 4.15
N ASN A 204 -8.82 -15.82 4.99
CA ASN A 204 -7.60 -16.48 5.43
C ASN A 204 -7.68 -16.96 6.88
N ALA A 205 -6.64 -17.64 7.37
CA ALA A 205 -6.61 -18.24 8.71
C ALA A 205 -6.67 -17.23 9.87
N ILE A 206 -6.46 -15.94 9.61
CA ILE A 206 -6.37 -14.87 10.60
C ILE A 206 -7.27 -13.66 10.27
N GLU A 207 -8.45 -13.94 9.73
CA GLU A 207 -9.52 -12.95 9.53
C GLU A 207 -9.08 -11.74 8.70
N GLY A 208 -8.46 -11.99 7.54
CA GLY A 208 -8.02 -10.95 6.61
C GLY A 208 -6.75 -10.22 7.01
N ARG A 209 -6.12 -10.61 8.11
CA ARG A 209 -4.82 -10.06 8.54
C ARG A 209 -3.67 -10.89 8.01
N GLN A 210 -2.47 -10.32 8.07
CA GLN A 210 -1.21 -10.99 7.72
C GLN A 210 -0.12 -10.54 8.66
N PHE A 211 0.85 -11.44 8.89
CA PHE A 211 2.10 -11.11 9.56
C PHE A 211 3.17 -10.88 8.51
N VAL A 212 3.75 -9.68 8.51
CA VAL A 212 4.83 -9.28 7.59
C VAL A 212 6.13 -9.20 8.37
N SER A 213 7.14 -9.95 7.95
CA SER A 213 8.45 -9.88 8.59
C SER A 213 9.10 -8.51 8.41
N MET A 214 10.03 -8.16 9.32
CA MET A 214 10.78 -6.91 9.19
C MET A 214 11.61 -6.88 7.91
N GLU A 215 12.20 -8.01 7.52
CA GLU A 215 13.00 -8.10 6.29
C GLU A 215 12.15 -7.91 5.04
N TYR A 216 10.93 -8.47 5.02
CA TYR A 216 9.99 -8.21 3.92
C TYR A 216 9.59 -6.75 3.85
N PHE A 217 9.23 -6.14 4.99
CA PHE A 217 8.92 -4.70 5.05
C PHE A 217 10.09 -3.85 4.53
N ARG A 218 11.30 -4.11 5.01
CA ARG A 218 12.51 -3.38 4.60
C ARG A 218 12.78 -3.47 3.10
N HIS A 219 12.51 -4.62 2.50
CA HIS A 219 12.81 -4.87 1.10
C HIS A 219 11.73 -4.35 0.15
N TYR A 220 10.47 -4.67 0.45
CA TYR A 220 9.35 -4.52 -0.48
C TYR A 220 8.45 -3.30 -0.24
N THR A 221 8.71 -2.46 0.75
CA THR A 221 8.02 -1.15 0.88
C THR A 221 8.38 -0.25 -0.30
N VAL A 222 7.43 0.43 -0.89
CA VAL A 222 7.68 1.40 -1.97
C VAL A 222 7.55 2.85 -1.51
#